data_5ebc6581f620ec1a1b8c57976fef0d0c
#
_entry.id   5ebc6581f620ec1a1b8c57976fef0d0c
#
_cell.length_a   1.000
_cell.length_b   1.000
_cell.length_c   1.000
_cell.angle_alpha   90.00
_cell.angle_beta   90.00
_cell.angle_gamma   90.00
#
_symmetry.space_group_name_H-M   'P 1'
#
loop_
_entity.id
_entity.type
_entity.pdbx_description
1 polymer ?
#
loop_
_entity_poly.entity_id
_entity_poly.type
_entity_poly.pdbx_seq_one_letter_code
_entity_poly.pdbx_strand_id
1 'polypeptide(L)'
;MASTTPTPPSTSETAREFFGLVWPGKEAARAAASAPLTQRFKRDSALSTACNTDNAIIAADNLPVLQELAARREVFDVIYIDPPYNTGKDFVYRDNYRLRRQMRSGSYAEWHSEWLSMMLPRLILAREVLSPEGFIFVSIGEDEVANTRKVLDEVFGEGCFAGQLIWKKAGTGKNDAKYAVVEHE
;
A
#
# COMPACT_ATOMS: atom_id res chain seq x y z
N MET A 1 35.58 -40.64 -14.83
CA MET A 1 35.14 -39.23 -14.77
C MET A 1 33.63 -39.24 -15.01
N ALA A 2 32.84 -39.15 -13.97
CA ALA A 2 31.39 -39.16 -14.06
C ALA A 2 30.89 -37.72 -14.26
N SER A 3 30.24 -37.48 -15.40
CA SER A 3 29.60 -36.20 -15.74
C SER A 3 28.32 -36.09 -14.93
N THR A 4 28.29 -35.23 -13.92
CA THR A 4 27.07 -34.85 -13.22
C THR A 4 26.36 -33.75 -14.01
N THR A 5 25.35 -34.13 -14.75
CA THR A 5 24.38 -33.18 -15.35
C THR A 5 23.57 -32.54 -14.23
N PRO A 6 23.46 -31.20 -14.16
CA PRO A 6 22.61 -30.56 -13.15
C PRO A 6 21.13 -30.89 -13.42
N THR A 7 20.44 -31.38 -12.41
CA THR A 7 18.98 -31.61 -12.43
C THR A 7 18.28 -30.25 -12.57
N PRO A 8 17.33 -30.09 -13.53
CA PRO A 8 16.56 -28.84 -13.61
C PRO A 8 15.71 -28.68 -12.34
N PRO A 9 15.49 -27.42 -11.88
CA PRO A 9 14.66 -27.16 -10.70
C PRO A 9 13.24 -27.69 -10.90
N SER A 10 12.65 -28.22 -9.84
CA SER A 10 11.34 -28.82 -9.88
C SER A 10 10.26 -27.78 -10.26
N THR A 11 9.36 -28.14 -11.15
CA THR A 11 8.26 -27.31 -11.70
C THR A 11 7.31 -26.73 -10.63
N SER A 12 7.39 -27.15 -9.37
CA SER A 12 6.53 -26.67 -8.29
C SER A 12 7.02 -25.38 -7.61
N GLU A 13 8.31 -25.07 -7.64
CA GLU A 13 8.86 -23.86 -7.06
C GLU A 13 8.74 -22.66 -8.00
N THR A 14 8.95 -22.87 -9.31
CA THR A 14 8.83 -21.81 -10.32
C THR A 14 7.39 -21.31 -10.51
N ALA A 15 6.37 -22.16 -10.29
CA ALA A 15 4.96 -21.76 -10.42
C ALA A 15 4.47 -20.85 -9.29
N ARG A 16 5.07 -20.91 -8.09
CA ARG A 16 4.72 -20.04 -6.96
C ARG A 16 5.26 -18.62 -7.09
N GLU A 17 6.36 -18.43 -7.80
CA GLU A 17 6.97 -17.10 -8.02
C GLU A 17 6.19 -16.25 -9.02
N PHE A 18 5.35 -16.84 -9.88
CA PHE A 18 4.59 -16.13 -10.92
C PHE A 18 3.17 -15.72 -10.52
N PHE A 19 2.68 -16.12 -9.36
CA PHE A 19 1.36 -15.74 -8.89
C PHE A 19 1.41 -14.47 -8.04
N GLY A 20 1.40 -13.34 -8.68
CA GLY A 20 1.43 -12.02 -8.02
C GLY A 20 1.46 -10.89 -9.05
N LEU A 21 1.27 -9.67 -8.59
CA LEU A 21 1.44 -8.49 -9.43
C LEU A 21 2.91 -8.31 -9.80
N VAL A 22 3.17 -8.08 -11.09
CA VAL A 22 4.50 -7.73 -11.61
C VAL A 22 4.41 -6.35 -12.24
N TRP A 23 5.28 -5.43 -11.82
CA TRP A 23 5.37 -4.09 -12.40
C TRP A 23 6.80 -3.56 -12.37
N PRO A 24 7.14 -2.60 -13.25
CA PRO A 24 8.45 -1.94 -13.24
C PRO A 24 8.68 -1.21 -11.91
N GLY A 25 9.78 -1.51 -11.24
CA GLY A 25 10.13 -0.89 -9.94
C GLY A 25 9.70 -1.66 -8.70
N LYS A 26 9.03 -2.82 -8.83
CA LYS A 26 8.58 -3.63 -7.69
C LYS A 26 9.71 -3.97 -6.72
N GLU A 27 10.85 -4.44 -7.22
CA GLU A 27 11.98 -4.83 -6.37
C GLU A 27 12.60 -3.61 -5.65
N ALA A 28 12.69 -2.48 -6.33
CA ALA A 28 13.14 -1.24 -5.68
C ALA A 28 12.16 -0.77 -4.59
N ALA A 29 10.86 -0.90 -4.84
CA ALA A 29 9.83 -0.60 -3.86
C ALA A 29 9.91 -1.55 -2.64
N ARG A 30 10.12 -2.84 -2.88
CA ARG A 30 10.32 -3.83 -1.80
C ARG A 30 11.55 -3.51 -0.96
N ALA A 31 12.68 -3.18 -1.61
CA ALA A 31 13.90 -2.80 -0.93
C ALA A 31 13.75 -1.51 -0.08
N ALA A 32 12.87 -0.60 -0.48
CA ALA A 32 12.61 0.63 0.26
C ALA A 32 12.05 0.38 1.67
N ALA A 33 11.34 -0.72 1.90
CA ALA A 33 10.87 -1.09 3.24
C ALA A 33 12.04 -1.36 4.21
N SER A 34 13.12 -1.96 3.71
CA SER A 34 14.32 -2.30 4.51
C SER A 34 15.43 -1.24 4.42
N ALA A 35 15.16 -0.08 3.83
CA ALA A 35 16.14 0.99 3.73
C ALA A 35 16.54 1.51 5.11
N PRO A 36 17.81 1.91 5.33
CA PRO A 36 18.24 2.46 6.59
C PRO A 36 17.42 3.70 6.99
N LEU A 37 17.10 3.82 8.28
CA LEU A 37 16.45 4.99 8.83
C LEU A 37 17.34 6.22 8.66
N THR A 38 16.86 7.18 7.89
CA THR A 38 17.55 8.46 7.66
C THR A 38 17.08 9.57 8.59
N GLN A 39 15.87 9.43 9.13
CA GLN A 39 15.23 10.40 9.99
C GLN A 39 14.51 9.71 11.15
N ARG A 40 14.42 10.40 12.28
CA ARG A 40 13.62 9.98 13.43
C ARG A 40 12.66 11.09 13.80
N PHE A 41 11.45 10.75 14.20
CA PHE A 41 10.51 11.72 14.73
C PHE A 41 10.88 12.12 16.17
N LYS A 42 10.63 13.37 16.52
CA LYS A 42 10.88 13.93 17.84
C LYS A 42 9.58 14.54 18.38
N ARG A 43 9.41 14.45 19.69
CA ARG A 43 8.31 15.14 20.34
C ARG A 43 8.48 16.66 20.20
N ASP A 44 7.44 17.32 19.73
CA ASP A 44 7.32 18.78 19.77
C ASP A 44 6.66 19.18 21.08
N SER A 45 7.45 19.71 22.01
CA SER A 45 6.96 20.10 23.32
C SER A 45 6.04 21.32 23.28
N ALA A 46 6.13 22.17 22.26
CA ALA A 46 5.28 23.34 22.10
C ALA A 46 3.85 22.96 21.65
N LEU A 47 3.72 21.88 20.87
CA LEU A 47 2.44 21.38 20.39
C LEU A 47 1.87 20.24 21.26
N SER A 48 2.67 19.70 22.18
CA SER A 48 2.26 18.60 23.05
C SER A 48 1.48 19.10 24.24
N THR A 49 0.31 18.53 24.49
CA THR A 49 -0.47 18.79 25.70
C THR A 49 0.10 17.98 26.87
N ALA A 50 -0.01 18.54 28.08
CA ALA A 50 0.38 17.86 29.32
C ALA A 50 -0.75 16.91 29.78
N CYS A 51 -1.02 15.85 29.04
CA CYS A 51 -1.99 14.83 29.44
C CYS A 51 -1.27 13.46 29.58
N ASN A 52 -1.73 12.66 30.53
CA ASN A 52 -1.25 11.29 30.74
C ASN A 52 -1.84 10.36 29.67
N THR A 53 -1.37 10.50 28.45
CA THR A 53 -1.77 9.65 27.32
C THR A 53 -0.56 9.38 26.44
N ASP A 54 -0.50 8.18 25.91
CA ASP A 54 0.50 7.75 24.93
C ASP A 54 0.04 8.05 23.48
N ASN A 55 -1.11 8.69 23.30
CA ASN A 55 -1.60 9.09 21.99
C ASN A 55 -0.67 10.12 21.36
N ALA A 56 -0.39 9.96 20.07
CA ALA A 56 0.49 10.84 19.33
C ALA A 56 -0.08 11.18 17.94
N ILE A 57 0.20 12.41 17.49
CA ILE A 57 0.01 12.80 16.08
C ILE A 57 1.41 13.01 15.51
N ILE A 58 1.72 12.33 14.41
CA ILE A 58 3.03 12.39 13.76
C ILE A 58 2.85 13.07 12.40
N ALA A 59 3.42 14.26 12.25
CA ALA A 59 3.40 15.02 10.99
C ALA A 59 4.66 14.72 10.18
N ALA A 60 4.60 13.71 9.31
CA ALA A 60 5.71 13.30 8.44
C ALA A 60 5.18 12.43 7.28
N ASP A 61 6.05 12.10 6.31
CA ASP A 61 5.80 10.97 5.41
C ASP A 61 5.74 9.68 6.24
N ASN A 62 4.73 8.85 5.99
CA ASN A 62 4.50 7.67 6.82
C ASN A 62 5.51 6.53 6.57
N LEU A 63 6.25 6.51 5.46
CA LEU A 63 7.24 5.45 5.21
C LEU A 63 8.38 5.48 6.25
N PRO A 64 9.12 6.60 6.47
CA PRO A 64 10.13 6.65 7.53
C PRO A 64 9.53 6.52 8.94
N VAL A 65 8.27 6.93 9.16
CA VAL A 65 7.59 6.70 10.43
C VAL A 65 7.38 5.23 10.70
N LEU A 66 6.86 4.48 9.72
CA LEU A 66 6.66 3.03 9.83
C LEU A 66 8.00 2.29 10.04
N GLN A 67 9.05 2.70 9.34
CA GLN A 67 10.40 2.16 9.56
C GLN A 67 10.88 2.37 11.00
N GLU A 68 10.65 3.55 11.58
CA GLU A 68 11.02 3.82 12.98
C GLU A 68 10.16 3.03 13.97
N LEU A 69 8.84 2.92 13.74
CA LEU A 69 7.96 2.10 14.57
C LEU A 69 8.37 0.62 14.54
N ALA A 70 8.66 0.09 13.38
CA ALA A 70 9.17 -1.28 13.22
C ALA A 70 10.53 -1.46 13.94
N ALA A 71 11.45 -0.51 13.80
CA ALA A 71 12.74 -0.55 14.50
C ALA A 71 12.60 -0.49 16.03
N ARG A 72 11.56 0.18 16.54
CA ARG A 72 11.20 0.23 17.97
C ARG A 72 10.43 -1.01 18.42
N ARG A 73 10.01 -1.87 17.49
CA ARG A 73 9.13 -3.03 17.75
C ARG A 73 7.77 -2.63 18.35
N GLU A 74 7.26 -1.47 17.93
CA GLU A 74 5.90 -1.08 18.27
C GLU A 74 4.91 -2.02 17.61
N VAL A 75 3.82 -2.33 18.30
CA VAL A 75 2.79 -3.27 17.83
C VAL A 75 1.43 -2.65 18.00
N PHE A 76 0.59 -2.77 16.95
CA PHE A 76 -0.75 -2.20 16.89
C PHE A 76 -1.77 -3.30 16.56
N ASP A 77 -2.92 -3.24 17.21
CA ASP A 77 -4.03 -4.18 16.95
C ASP A 77 -4.87 -3.77 15.75
N VAL A 78 -4.88 -2.49 15.43
CA VAL A 78 -5.63 -1.95 14.29
C VAL A 78 -4.79 -0.93 13.54
N ILE A 79 -4.71 -1.12 12.23
CA ILE A 79 -4.18 -0.14 11.29
C ILE A 79 -5.31 0.26 10.35
N TYR A 80 -5.57 1.56 10.23
CA TYR A 80 -6.46 2.11 9.21
C TYR A 80 -5.69 3.06 8.31
N ILE A 81 -5.79 2.85 7.01
CA ILE A 81 -5.16 3.71 6.01
C ILE A 81 -6.16 4.19 4.98
N ASP A 82 -5.96 5.42 4.55
CA ASP A 82 -6.72 6.10 3.50
C ASP A 82 -5.70 6.65 2.47
N PRO A 83 -5.18 5.79 1.57
CA PRO A 83 -4.18 6.19 0.60
C PRO A 83 -4.80 7.04 -0.53
N PRO A 84 -3.97 7.69 -1.36
CA PRO A 84 -4.45 8.29 -2.60
C PRO A 84 -5.16 7.25 -3.47
N TYR A 85 -6.35 7.57 -3.99
CA TYR A 85 -7.18 6.64 -4.78
C TYR A 85 -6.75 6.55 -6.25
N ASN A 86 -5.78 7.35 -6.67
CA ASN A 86 -5.27 7.40 -8.05
C ASN A 86 -6.33 7.79 -9.09
N THR A 87 -7.27 8.64 -8.70
CA THR A 87 -8.42 9.08 -9.52
C THR A 87 -8.03 9.91 -10.74
N GLY A 88 -6.78 10.32 -10.85
CA GLY A 88 -6.27 11.17 -11.93
C GLY A 88 -6.52 12.66 -11.72
N LYS A 89 -6.98 13.06 -10.53
CA LYS A 89 -7.17 14.47 -10.13
C LYS A 89 -6.33 14.77 -8.91
N ASP A 90 -5.58 15.87 -8.91
CA ASP A 90 -4.91 16.33 -7.70
C ASP A 90 -5.92 17.02 -6.77
N PHE A 91 -5.84 16.66 -5.51
CA PHE A 91 -6.52 17.31 -4.41
C PHE A 91 -5.55 18.23 -3.64
N VAL A 92 -5.82 18.55 -2.39
CA VAL A 92 -4.89 19.25 -1.49
C VAL A 92 -3.61 18.41 -1.27
N TYR A 93 -3.71 17.10 -1.48
CA TYR A 93 -2.62 16.14 -1.52
C TYR A 93 -2.50 15.53 -2.93
N ARG A 94 -1.36 14.97 -3.23
CA ARG A 94 -1.09 14.33 -4.50
C ARG A 94 -1.86 13.02 -4.64
N ASP A 95 -2.92 13.02 -5.45
CA ASP A 95 -3.71 11.84 -5.84
C ASP A 95 -3.56 11.50 -7.33
N ASN A 96 -2.69 12.20 -8.02
CA ASN A 96 -2.55 12.08 -9.46
C ASN A 96 -1.21 11.46 -9.84
N TYR A 97 -1.15 10.14 -9.78
CA TYR A 97 -0.03 9.38 -10.34
C TYR A 97 -0.08 9.37 -11.88
N ARG A 98 -1.18 9.85 -12.47
CA ARG A 98 -1.40 10.00 -13.92
C ARG A 98 -0.67 11.21 -14.51
N LEU A 99 -0.51 12.33 -13.80
CA LEU A 99 0.04 13.59 -14.35
C LEU A 99 1.53 13.59 -14.67
N ARG A 100 2.35 12.88 -13.91
CA ARG A 100 3.79 12.78 -14.21
C ARG A 100 4.07 12.25 -15.61
N ARG A 101 3.08 11.73 -16.25
CA ARG A 101 3.14 10.99 -17.46
C ARG A 101 2.57 11.64 -18.70
N GLN A 102 1.61 12.54 -18.59
CA GLN A 102 1.24 13.41 -19.74
C GLN A 102 2.47 14.20 -20.26
N MET A 103 3.47 14.39 -19.38
CA MET A 103 4.77 14.98 -19.76
C MET A 103 5.79 13.96 -20.31
N ARG A 104 5.54 12.66 -20.20
CA ARG A 104 6.44 11.57 -20.64
C ARG A 104 5.64 10.49 -21.34
N SER A 105 5.23 10.65 -22.56
CA SER A 105 4.57 9.69 -23.47
C SER A 105 4.44 8.23 -22.95
N GLY A 106 3.65 8.02 -21.94
CA GLY A 106 3.61 6.75 -21.28
C GLY A 106 2.22 6.07 -21.24
N SER A 107 2.14 4.73 -21.05
CA SER A 107 0.93 3.90 -21.11
C SER A 107 0.18 3.79 -19.76
N TYR A 108 -1.09 3.38 -19.80
CA TYR A 108 -1.97 3.12 -18.65
C TYR A 108 -1.31 2.32 -17.51
N ALA A 109 -0.46 1.35 -17.85
CA ALA A 109 0.21 0.46 -16.90
C ALA A 109 1.16 1.15 -15.90
N GLU A 110 1.69 2.34 -16.21
CA GLU A 110 2.70 2.97 -15.34
C GLU A 110 2.07 3.74 -14.17
N TRP A 111 0.80 4.16 -14.22
CA TRP A 111 0.12 4.83 -13.12
C TRP A 111 -0.05 3.89 -11.93
N HIS A 112 -0.55 2.70 -12.24
CA HIS A 112 -0.68 1.63 -11.26
C HIS A 112 0.68 1.22 -10.71
N SER A 113 1.71 1.18 -11.56
CA SER A 113 3.08 0.83 -11.15
C SER A 113 3.69 1.85 -10.17
N GLU A 114 3.50 3.16 -10.39
CA GLU A 114 3.95 4.19 -9.46
C GLU A 114 3.18 4.13 -8.14
N TRP A 115 1.86 3.96 -8.21
CA TRP A 115 1.01 3.82 -7.05
C TRP A 115 1.36 2.58 -6.24
N LEU A 116 1.50 1.43 -6.88
CA LEU A 116 1.92 0.18 -6.24
C LEU A 116 3.32 0.29 -5.63
N SER A 117 4.23 0.99 -6.30
CA SER A 117 5.59 1.22 -5.76
C SER A 117 5.59 2.13 -4.53
N MET A 118 4.62 3.03 -4.41
CA MET A 118 4.40 3.83 -3.21
C MET A 118 3.80 2.99 -2.08
N MET A 119 2.81 2.14 -2.40
CA MET A 119 2.06 1.36 -1.41
C MET A 119 2.85 0.17 -0.84
N LEU A 120 3.54 -0.59 -1.68
CA LEU A 120 4.17 -1.85 -1.28
C LEU A 120 5.09 -1.74 -0.05
N PRO A 121 6.05 -0.80 0.03
CA PRO A 121 6.92 -0.71 1.21
C PRO A 121 6.16 -0.35 2.49
N ARG A 122 5.08 0.43 2.37
CA ARG A 122 4.22 0.80 3.49
C ARG A 122 3.42 -0.37 4.03
N LEU A 123 2.89 -1.20 3.13
CA LEU A 123 2.16 -2.42 3.51
C LEU A 123 3.08 -3.48 4.13
N ILE A 124 4.31 -3.63 3.63
CA ILE A 124 5.32 -4.52 4.23
C ILE A 124 5.59 -4.10 5.67
N LEU A 125 5.84 -2.82 5.91
CA LEU A 125 6.10 -2.30 7.26
C LEU A 125 4.84 -2.31 8.13
N ALA A 126 3.66 -2.05 7.57
CA ALA A 126 2.40 -2.20 8.29
C ALA A 126 2.22 -3.62 8.83
N ARG A 127 2.58 -4.64 8.04
CA ARG A 127 2.58 -6.02 8.51
C ARG A 127 3.55 -6.26 9.67
N GLU A 128 4.73 -5.63 9.64
CA GLU A 128 5.74 -5.78 10.72
C GLU A 128 5.28 -5.18 12.05
N VAL A 129 4.47 -4.13 12.02
CA VAL A 129 3.95 -3.45 13.22
C VAL A 129 2.53 -3.87 13.59
N LEU A 130 1.89 -4.74 12.83
CA LEU A 130 0.57 -5.28 13.15
C LEU A 130 0.71 -6.48 14.07
N SER A 131 -0.13 -6.56 15.12
CA SER A 131 -0.18 -7.73 16.01
C SER A 131 -0.68 -8.98 15.26
N PRO A 132 -0.37 -10.19 15.73
CA PRO A 132 -0.78 -11.44 15.07
C PRO A 132 -2.31 -11.56 14.87
N GLU A 133 -3.10 -11.00 15.78
CA GLU A 133 -4.57 -10.98 15.74
C GLU A 133 -5.13 -9.64 15.21
N GLY A 134 -4.25 -8.76 14.75
CA GLY A 134 -4.60 -7.41 14.33
C GLY A 134 -5.26 -7.34 12.96
N PHE A 135 -5.93 -6.23 12.70
CA PHE A 135 -6.61 -5.97 11.44
C PHE A 135 -6.06 -4.73 10.75
N ILE A 136 -5.90 -4.81 9.44
CA ILE A 136 -5.65 -3.64 8.59
C ILE A 136 -6.90 -3.33 7.77
N PHE A 137 -7.32 -2.07 7.79
CA PHE A 137 -8.41 -1.53 6.97
C PHE A 137 -7.84 -0.55 5.97
N VAL A 138 -8.27 -0.65 4.72
CA VAL A 138 -7.82 0.22 3.63
C VAL A 138 -9.04 0.79 2.93
N SER A 139 -9.24 2.11 3.03
CA SER A 139 -10.17 2.81 2.14
C SER A 139 -9.54 2.97 0.78
N ILE A 140 -10.28 2.64 -0.27
CA ILE A 140 -9.77 2.73 -1.63
C ILE A 140 -10.92 2.87 -2.63
N GLY A 141 -10.66 3.59 -3.70
CA GLY A 141 -11.60 3.74 -4.80
C GLY A 141 -11.49 2.64 -5.84
N GLU A 142 -12.42 2.67 -6.78
CA GLU A 142 -12.59 1.71 -7.87
C GLU A 142 -11.31 1.52 -8.72
N ASP A 143 -10.55 2.60 -8.94
CA ASP A 143 -9.35 2.58 -9.80
C ASP A 143 -8.26 1.63 -9.30
N GLU A 144 -8.11 1.47 -7.98
CA GLU A 144 -7.01 0.70 -7.38
C GLU A 144 -7.46 -0.46 -6.47
N VAL A 145 -8.77 -0.71 -6.31
CA VAL A 145 -9.26 -1.75 -5.40
C VAL A 145 -8.72 -3.14 -5.74
N ALA A 146 -8.66 -3.48 -7.03
CA ALA A 146 -8.16 -4.79 -7.48
C ALA A 146 -6.64 -4.93 -7.22
N ASN A 147 -5.87 -3.87 -7.47
CA ASN A 147 -4.44 -3.82 -7.21
C ASN A 147 -4.15 -3.85 -5.71
N THR A 148 -4.92 -3.10 -4.91
CA THR A 148 -4.85 -3.12 -3.45
C THR A 148 -5.08 -4.52 -2.91
N ARG A 149 -6.13 -5.22 -3.38
CA ARG A 149 -6.41 -6.59 -2.96
C ARG A 149 -5.23 -7.49 -3.25
N LYS A 150 -4.67 -7.46 -4.46
CA LYS A 150 -3.56 -8.32 -4.86
C LYS A 150 -2.26 -8.04 -4.10
N VAL A 151 -1.95 -6.78 -3.84
CA VAL A 151 -0.74 -6.46 -3.07
C VAL A 151 -0.91 -6.81 -1.58
N LEU A 152 -2.11 -6.71 -1.02
CA LEU A 152 -2.42 -7.18 0.33
C LEU A 152 -2.31 -8.71 0.42
N ASP A 153 -2.86 -9.45 -0.55
CA ASP A 153 -2.72 -10.90 -0.62
C ASP A 153 -1.25 -11.34 -0.65
N GLU A 154 -0.40 -10.60 -1.39
CA GLU A 154 1.03 -10.87 -1.46
C GLU A 154 1.76 -10.59 -0.15
N VAL A 155 1.39 -9.51 0.54
CA VAL A 155 2.06 -9.08 1.78
C VAL A 155 1.57 -9.88 3.00
N PHE A 156 0.26 -10.06 3.14
CA PHE A 156 -0.36 -10.66 4.32
C PHE A 156 -0.71 -12.14 4.12
N GLY A 157 -0.87 -12.58 2.89
CA GLY A 157 -1.35 -13.90 2.51
C GLY A 157 -2.85 -13.89 2.15
N GLU A 158 -3.23 -14.65 1.12
CA GLU A 158 -4.62 -14.72 0.63
C GLU A 158 -5.62 -15.18 1.71
N GLY A 159 -5.19 -16.06 2.60
CA GLY A 159 -6.02 -16.57 3.71
C GLY A 159 -6.33 -15.54 4.78
N CYS A 160 -5.65 -14.40 4.80
CA CYS A 160 -5.85 -13.33 5.78
C CYS A 160 -6.94 -12.32 5.35
N PHE A 161 -7.54 -12.48 4.17
CA PHE A 161 -8.58 -11.58 3.72
C PHE A 161 -9.88 -11.78 4.51
N ALA A 162 -10.26 -10.78 5.30
CA ALA A 162 -11.47 -10.82 6.12
C ALA A 162 -12.74 -10.45 5.35
N GLY A 163 -12.67 -9.50 4.41
CA GLY A 163 -13.82 -9.06 3.62
C GLY A 163 -13.64 -7.70 2.95
N GLN A 164 -14.60 -7.35 2.12
CA GLN A 164 -14.70 -6.05 1.47
C GLN A 164 -16.03 -5.40 1.84
N LEU A 165 -15.98 -4.17 2.34
CA LEU A 165 -17.15 -3.36 2.65
C LEU A 165 -17.35 -2.35 1.52
N ILE A 166 -18.56 -2.28 0.98
CA ILE A 166 -18.92 -1.32 -0.05
C ILE A 166 -19.70 -0.18 0.59
N TRP A 167 -19.13 1.03 0.55
CA TRP A 167 -19.78 2.21 1.07
C TRP A 167 -20.55 2.92 -0.03
N LYS A 168 -21.89 2.94 0.10
CA LYS A 168 -22.77 3.66 -0.82
C LYS A 168 -22.77 5.16 -0.50
N LYS A 169 -22.05 5.94 -1.29
CA LYS A 169 -21.87 7.38 -1.09
C LYS A 169 -23.10 8.22 -1.47
N ALA A 170 -23.83 7.84 -2.52
CA ALA A 170 -25.01 8.55 -3.01
C ALA A 170 -26.18 7.61 -3.28
N GLY A 171 -27.41 8.07 -2.95
CA GLY A 171 -28.64 7.31 -3.17
C GLY A 171 -29.18 7.35 -4.60
N THR A 172 -28.76 8.35 -5.40
CA THR A 172 -29.15 8.55 -6.80
C THR A 172 -27.91 8.77 -7.65
N GLY A 173 -27.82 8.10 -8.78
CA GLY A 173 -26.75 8.33 -9.76
C GLY A 173 -26.74 9.78 -10.24
N LYS A 174 -25.58 10.33 -10.52
CA LYS A 174 -25.47 11.62 -11.21
C LYS A 174 -26.06 11.47 -12.61
N ASN A 175 -27.06 12.29 -12.93
CA ASN A 175 -27.82 12.25 -14.19
C ASN A 175 -26.99 12.62 -15.46
N ASP A 176 -25.69 12.88 -15.34
CA ASP A 176 -24.84 13.36 -16.43
C ASP A 176 -24.20 12.25 -17.23
N ALA A 177 -24.35 11.00 -16.85
CA ALA A 177 -23.78 9.85 -17.55
C ALA A 177 -24.85 9.14 -18.38
N LYS A 178 -24.46 8.71 -19.59
CA LYS A 178 -25.28 7.88 -20.48
C LYS A 178 -25.73 6.57 -19.82
N TYR A 179 -25.11 6.19 -18.72
CA TYR A 179 -25.42 5.04 -17.87
C TYR A 179 -25.40 5.49 -16.40
N ALA A 180 -26.26 4.92 -15.57
CA ALA A 180 -26.25 5.17 -14.13
C ALA A 180 -24.94 4.66 -13.53
N VAL A 181 -24.11 5.58 -13.04
CA VAL A 181 -22.90 5.26 -12.28
C VAL A 181 -23.24 5.39 -10.80
N VAL A 182 -23.06 4.34 -10.04
CA VAL A 182 -23.11 4.36 -8.58
C VAL A 182 -21.69 4.58 -8.08
N GLU A 183 -21.44 5.76 -7.50
CA GLU A 183 -20.17 6.02 -6.82
C GLU A 183 -20.16 5.26 -5.47
N HIS A 184 -19.17 4.44 -5.26
CA HIS A 184 -18.90 3.72 -4.01
C HIS A 184 -17.40 3.73 -3.72
N GLU A 185 -17.07 3.70 -2.47
CA GLU A 185 -15.70 3.62 -1.94
C GLU A 185 -15.48 2.31 -1.21
#